data_08f2a0c3c348bfdd7fbf0fc376f94667
#
_entry.id   08f2a0c3c348bfdd7fbf0fc376f94667
#
_cell.length_a   1.000
_cell.length_b   1.000
_cell.length_c   1.000
_cell.angle_alpha   90.00
_cell.angle_beta   90.00
_cell.angle_gamma   90.00
#
_symmetry.space_group_name_H-M   'P 1'
#
loop_
_entity.id
_entity.type
_entity.pdbx_description
1 polymer ?
#
loop_
_entity_poly.entity_id
_entity_poly.type
_entity_poly.pdbx_seq_one_letter_code
_entity_poly.pdbx_strand_id
1 'polypeptide(L)'
;MKIELNQNKVYFNNGLVKKEIHPFWLRERVDGEEFLDKGTQQRLFDPTTLSYEITIDTANINNQFLEIDFNDGVKSRLDINKLALEFSNEDTVIRSIPKIKWNSTLENIKNFEYKDGFFDSKEMHDLLVSFYKYGFVIIKNIPTEDNFIVKFANSIGSVRRTNFGEYFDVKSKPDPNDLAYTSLELSPHTDNPYRNPVPCIQLLHCIVSEVTGGLSTLVDGFTVTEDLKKQNLDFYKILSEV
;
A
#
# COMPACT_ATOMS: atom_id res chain seq x y z
N MET A 1 2.26 20.80 -4.17
CA MET A 1 1.85 20.39 -5.53
C MET A 1 0.79 21.33 -6.02
N LYS A 2 0.83 21.74 -7.26
CA LYS A 2 -0.14 22.68 -7.83
C LYS A 2 -0.32 22.46 -9.33
N ILE A 3 -1.48 22.87 -9.85
CA ILE A 3 -1.78 22.98 -11.27
C ILE A 3 -1.49 24.42 -11.70
N GLU A 4 -0.81 24.59 -12.80
CA GLU A 4 -0.45 25.89 -13.38
C GLU A 4 -0.92 25.97 -14.83
N LEU A 5 -1.27 27.18 -15.28
CA LEU A 5 -1.58 27.47 -16.68
C LEU A 5 -0.45 28.27 -17.33
N ASN A 6 -0.17 27.94 -18.59
CA ASN A 6 0.61 28.77 -19.47
C ASN A 6 -0.10 28.78 -20.85
N GLN A 7 -0.74 29.88 -21.19
CA GLN A 7 -1.72 29.95 -22.26
C GLN A 7 -2.80 28.87 -22.08
N ASN A 8 -3.08 28.07 -23.09
CA ASN A 8 -4.06 26.97 -23.01
C ASN A 8 -3.44 25.62 -22.62
N LYS A 9 -2.22 25.61 -22.04
CA LYS A 9 -1.55 24.42 -21.57
C LYS A 9 -1.60 24.31 -20.06
N VAL A 10 -1.94 23.13 -19.59
CA VAL A 10 -2.05 22.80 -18.14
C VAL A 10 -0.79 22.07 -17.70
N TYR A 11 -0.20 22.48 -16.59
CA TYR A 11 1.00 21.88 -16.04
C TYR A 11 0.78 21.42 -14.62
N PHE A 12 1.31 20.24 -14.29
CA PHE A 12 1.52 19.80 -12.94
C PHE A 12 2.91 20.25 -12.46
N ASN A 13 3.00 20.82 -11.26
CA ASN A 13 4.25 21.26 -10.65
C ASN A 13 4.30 20.83 -9.19
N ASN A 14 5.29 20.03 -8.81
CA ASN A 14 5.51 19.59 -7.44
C ASN A 14 6.74 20.24 -6.77
N GLY A 15 7.31 21.27 -7.42
CA GLY A 15 8.53 21.94 -6.97
C GLY A 15 9.84 21.31 -7.47
N LEU A 16 9.82 20.03 -7.84
CA LEU A 16 10.96 19.30 -8.40
C LEU A 16 10.81 19.07 -9.90
N VAL A 17 9.59 18.82 -10.33
CA VAL A 17 9.26 18.53 -11.72
C VAL A 17 8.07 19.38 -12.14
N LYS A 18 8.18 19.98 -13.34
CA LYS A 18 7.06 20.62 -14.05
C LYS A 18 6.79 19.82 -15.30
N LYS A 19 5.59 19.25 -15.40
CA LYS A 19 5.17 18.37 -16.51
C LYS A 19 3.86 18.86 -17.11
N GLU A 20 3.80 18.93 -18.43
CA GLU A 20 2.56 19.24 -19.15
C GLU A 20 1.57 18.09 -19.00
N ILE A 21 0.33 18.41 -18.71
CA ILE A 21 -0.77 17.44 -18.67
C ILE A 21 -1.42 17.42 -20.05
N HIS A 22 -1.47 16.25 -20.67
CA HIS A 22 -2.03 16.09 -21.99
C HIS A 22 -3.54 16.40 -21.98
N PRO A 23 -4.08 17.14 -22.98
CA PRO A 23 -5.51 17.46 -23.05
C PRO A 23 -6.43 16.24 -23.02
N PHE A 24 -6.04 15.14 -23.66
CA PHE A 24 -6.76 13.87 -23.62
C PHE A 24 -6.96 13.37 -22.19
N TRP A 25 -5.92 13.42 -21.34
CA TRP A 25 -5.98 13.01 -19.94
C TRP A 25 -6.97 13.86 -19.13
N LEU A 26 -7.04 15.16 -19.40
CA LEU A 26 -8.00 16.07 -18.77
C LEU A 26 -9.43 15.81 -19.28
N ARG A 27 -9.59 15.60 -20.59
CA ARG A 27 -10.90 15.35 -21.23
C ARG A 27 -11.52 14.04 -20.74
N GLU A 28 -10.71 13.03 -20.52
CA GLU A 28 -11.13 11.76 -19.96
C GLU A 28 -11.69 11.91 -18.52
N ARG A 29 -11.31 12.96 -17.79
CA ARG A 29 -11.68 13.22 -16.38
C ARG A 29 -12.84 14.18 -16.19
N VAL A 30 -13.51 14.54 -17.25
CA VAL A 30 -14.73 15.34 -17.14
C VAL A 30 -15.77 14.59 -16.31
N ASP A 31 -16.34 15.28 -15.32
CA ASP A 31 -17.18 14.71 -14.26
C ASP A 31 -18.66 15.20 -14.28
N GLY A 32 -19.11 15.79 -15.37
CA GLY A 32 -20.52 16.15 -15.58
C GLY A 32 -21.45 14.93 -15.54
N GLU A 33 -22.74 15.14 -15.24
CA GLU A 33 -23.75 14.06 -15.13
C GLU A 33 -23.90 13.22 -16.41
N GLU A 34 -23.52 13.77 -17.55
CA GLU A 34 -23.49 13.07 -18.85
C GLU A 34 -22.21 12.25 -19.07
N PHE A 35 -21.17 12.42 -18.23
CA PHE A 35 -19.88 11.76 -18.37
C PHE A 35 -19.55 10.79 -17.23
N LEU A 36 -20.12 11.02 -16.04
CA LEU A 36 -19.82 10.24 -14.85
C LEU A 36 -21.10 9.95 -14.05
N ASP A 37 -21.39 8.69 -13.83
CA ASP A 37 -22.47 8.28 -12.92
C ASP A 37 -22.09 8.59 -11.47
N LYS A 38 -22.94 9.36 -10.79
CA LYS A 38 -22.68 9.83 -9.41
C LYS A 38 -22.73 8.71 -8.36
N GLY A 39 -23.53 7.69 -8.62
CA GLY A 39 -23.73 6.60 -7.66
C GLY A 39 -22.61 5.58 -7.72
N THR A 40 -22.24 5.16 -8.91
CA THR A 40 -21.22 4.13 -9.15
C THR A 40 -19.82 4.71 -9.38
N GLN A 41 -19.70 6.00 -9.63
CA GLN A 41 -18.47 6.68 -10.03
C GLN A 41 -17.85 6.09 -11.32
N GLN A 42 -18.69 5.49 -12.17
CA GLN A 42 -18.27 4.92 -13.45
C GLN A 42 -18.48 5.93 -14.59
N ARG A 43 -17.61 5.90 -15.57
CA ARG A 43 -17.73 6.71 -16.77
C ARG A 43 -18.90 6.23 -17.61
N LEU A 44 -19.66 7.19 -18.15
CA LEU A 44 -20.81 6.94 -19.03
C LEU A 44 -20.42 6.93 -20.52
N PHE A 45 -19.14 7.03 -20.83
CA PHE A 45 -18.61 6.95 -22.19
C PHE A 45 -17.35 6.06 -22.22
N ASP A 46 -17.05 5.54 -23.41
CA ASP A 46 -15.81 4.81 -23.64
C ASP A 46 -14.66 5.79 -23.96
N PRO A 47 -13.62 5.92 -23.12
CA PRO A 47 -12.50 6.81 -23.38
C PRO A 47 -11.76 6.53 -24.70
N THR A 48 -11.84 5.30 -25.23
CA THR A 48 -11.20 4.95 -26.50
C THR A 48 -11.87 5.60 -27.71
N THR A 49 -13.09 6.15 -27.56
CA THR A 49 -13.79 6.89 -28.60
C THR A 49 -13.37 8.35 -28.69
N LEU A 50 -12.62 8.86 -27.72
CA LEU A 50 -12.10 10.22 -27.75
C LEU A 50 -11.01 10.35 -28.81
N SER A 51 -11.00 11.48 -29.53
CA SER A 51 -9.92 11.79 -30.48
C SER A 51 -8.59 12.02 -29.72
N TYR A 52 -7.50 11.47 -30.23
CA TYR A 52 -6.16 11.81 -29.75
C TYR A 52 -5.74 13.24 -30.09
N GLU A 53 -6.46 13.90 -31.00
CA GLU A 53 -6.26 15.30 -31.43
C GLU A 53 -7.05 16.28 -30.55
N ILE A 54 -7.53 15.84 -29.38
CA ILE A 54 -8.16 16.74 -28.41
C ILE A 54 -7.17 17.82 -27.98
N THR A 55 -7.65 19.07 -28.10
CA THR A 55 -6.94 20.26 -27.64
C THR A 55 -7.80 21.09 -26.71
N ILE A 56 -7.17 22.02 -26.02
CA ILE A 56 -7.83 22.99 -25.15
C ILE A 56 -7.97 24.30 -25.90
N ASP A 57 -9.20 24.75 -26.13
CA ASP A 57 -9.50 26.04 -26.74
C ASP A 57 -9.33 27.17 -25.73
N THR A 58 -9.85 27.00 -24.51
CA THR A 58 -9.65 27.94 -23.41
C THR A 58 -9.43 27.19 -22.08
N ALA A 59 -8.59 27.77 -21.24
CA ALA A 59 -8.40 27.29 -19.87
C ALA A 59 -8.21 28.46 -18.91
N ASN A 60 -8.91 28.39 -17.77
CA ASN A 60 -8.82 29.38 -16.71
C ASN A 60 -8.79 28.71 -15.33
N ILE A 61 -8.06 29.29 -14.39
CA ILE A 61 -8.13 28.89 -12.98
C ILE A 61 -9.00 29.89 -12.25
N ASN A 62 -10.08 29.41 -11.69
CA ASN A 62 -11.03 30.18 -10.88
C ASN A 62 -11.13 29.54 -9.49
N ASN A 63 -10.52 30.18 -8.50
CA ASN A 63 -10.37 29.64 -7.15
C ASN A 63 -9.67 28.24 -7.16
N GLN A 64 -10.39 27.21 -6.73
CA GLN A 64 -9.92 25.83 -6.68
C GLN A 64 -10.29 25.01 -7.92
N PHE A 65 -10.84 25.64 -8.95
CA PHE A 65 -11.29 24.94 -10.14
C PHE A 65 -10.51 25.34 -11.38
N LEU A 66 -10.19 24.36 -12.18
CA LEU A 66 -9.70 24.50 -13.53
C LEU A 66 -10.90 24.40 -14.49
N GLU A 67 -11.24 25.51 -15.12
CA GLU A 67 -12.31 25.61 -16.12
C GLU A 67 -11.68 25.47 -17.52
N ILE A 68 -12.17 24.52 -18.31
CA ILE A 68 -11.61 24.15 -19.62
C ILE A 68 -12.75 24.06 -20.64
N ASP A 69 -12.54 24.66 -21.82
CA ASP A 69 -13.31 24.38 -23.02
C ASP A 69 -12.42 23.56 -23.97
N PHE A 70 -12.89 22.39 -24.38
CA PHE A 70 -12.19 21.52 -25.33
C PHE A 70 -12.68 21.74 -26.75
N ASN A 71 -11.83 21.43 -27.74
CA ASN A 71 -12.14 21.58 -29.19
C ASN A 71 -13.26 20.65 -29.68
N ASP A 72 -13.68 19.67 -28.90
CA ASP A 72 -14.86 18.84 -29.16
C ASP A 72 -16.17 19.44 -28.61
N GLY A 73 -16.11 20.66 -28.11
CA GLY A 73 -17.25 21.42 -27.57
C GLY A 73 -17.59 21.10 -26.12
N VAL A 74 -16.89 20.17 -25.48
CA VAL A 74 -17.11 19.84 -24.08
C VAL A 74 -16.48 20.89 -23.19
N LYS A 75 -17.24 21.32 -22.18
CA LYS A 75 -16.80 22.22 -21.11
C LYS A 75 -16.70 21.47 -19.81
N SER A 76 -15.66 21.77 -19.05
CA SER A 76 -15.40 21.07 -17.78
C SER A 76 -14.96 22.04 -16.70
N ARG A 77 -15.24 21.66 -15.45
CA ARG A 77 -14.82 22.37 -14.24
C ARG A 77 -14.24 21.36 -13.26
N LEU A 78 -12.94 21.21 -13.29
CA LEU A 78 -12.20 20.19 -12.54
C LEU A 78 -11.58 20.77 -11.26
N ASP A 79 -11.70 20.06 -10.13
CA ASP A 79 -11.04 20.46 -8.88
C ASP A 79 -9.52 20.28 -9.00
N ILE A 80 -8.76 21.37 -8.81
CA ILE A 80 -7.30 21.40 -9.00
C ILE A 80 -6.58 20.48 -7.99
N ASN A 81 -7.11 20.37 -6.77
CA ASN A 81 -6.50 19.55 -5.75
C ASN A 81 -6.67 18.06 -6.08
N LYS A 82 -7.88 17.68 -6.55
CA LYS A 82 -8.14 16.33 -7.07
C LYS A 82 -7.23 15.99 -8.23
N LEU A 83 -7.15 16.87 -9.23
CA LEU A 83 -6.28 16.68 -10.41
C LEU A 83 -4.80 16.54 -10.02
N ALA A 84 -4.32 17.43 -9.14
CA ALA A 84 -2.94 17.37 -8.67
C ALA A 84 -2.64 16.06 -7.96
N LEU A 85 -3.59 15.57 -7.18
CA LEU A 85 -3.48 14.32 -6.46
C LEU A 85 -3.44 13.12 -7.42
N GLU A 86 -4.38 13.03 -8.35
CA GLU A 86 -4.44 11.95 -9.34
C GLU A 86 -3.21 11.95 -10.25
N PHE A 87 -2.78 13.13 -10.72
CA PHE A 87 -1.63 13.25 -11.62
C PHE A 87 -0.30 12.93 -10.93
N SER A 88 -0.20 13.19 -9.64
CA SER A 88 1.00 12.88 -8.87
C SER A 88 1.16 11.38 -8.61
N ASN A 89 0.13 10.59 -8.84
CA ASN A 89 0.07 9.19 -8.41
C ASN A 89 0.35 9.04 -6.89
N GLU A 90 0.09 10.10 -6.13
CA GLU A 90 0.30 10.08 -4.69
C GLU A 90 -0.95 9.62 -3.97
N ASP A 91 -0.88 8.43 -3.43
CA ASP A 91 -1.81 7.97 -2.41
C ASP A 91 -1.50 8.74 -1.11
N THR A 92 -2.15 9.89 -0.93
CA THR A 92 -1.81 10.86 0.11
C THR A 92 -2.01 10.35 1.51
N VAL A 93 -2.93 9.43 1.73
CA VAL A 93 -3.19 8.89 3.06
C VAL A 93 -2.04 8.00 3.51
N ILE A 94 -1.58 7.12 2.64
CA ILE A 94 -0.51 6.16 2.96
C ILE A 94 0.85 6.85 3.01
N ARG A 95 1.15 7.78 2.10
CA ARG A 95 2.45 8.48 2.07
C ARG A 95 2.64 9.52 3.16
N SER A 96 1.56 9.98 3.77
CA SER A 96 1.66 10.90 4.93
C SER A 96 2.14 10.21 6.20
N ILE A 97 2.09 8.87 6.27
CA ILE A 97 2.55 8.10 7.42
C ILE A 97 4.01 7.71 7.19
N PRO A 98 4.97 8.29 7.92
CA PRO A 98 6.37 7.96 7.74
C PRO A 98 6.67 6.53 8.19
N LYS A 99 7.44 5.79 7.38
CA LYS A 99 8.05 4.54 7.82
C LYS A 99 9.10 4.83 8.88
N ILE A 100 9.10 4.07 9.96
CA ILE A 100 10.06 4.19 11.06
C ILE A 100 10.99 2.98 10.99
N LYS A 101 12.24 3.22 10.66
CA LYS A 101 13.29 2.20 10.72
C LYS A 101 13.69 1.97 12.17
N TRP A 102 13.99 0.73 12.48
CA TRP A 102 14.31 0.35 13.85
C TRP A 102 15.42 -0.72 13.90
N ASN A 103 15.95 -0.93 15.09
CA ASN A 103 16.95 -1.94 15.41
C ASN A 103 16.69 -2.49 16.82
N SER A 104 17.67 -3.15 17.43
CA SER A 104 17.56 -3.74 18.76
C SER A 104 17.32 -2.74 19.89
N THR A 105 17.41 -1.43 19.62
CA THR A 105 17.11 -0.39 20.62
C THR A 105 15.66 0.08 20.58
N LEU A 106 14.81 -0.55 19.74
CA LEU A 106 13.40 -0.22 19.68
C LEU A 106 12.70 -0.58 21.00
N GLU A 107 12.26 0.44 21.70
CA GLU A 107 11.52 0.33 22.95
C GLU A 107 10.07 0.77 22.78
N ASN A 108 9.21 0.40 23.74
CA ASN A 108 7.83 0.88 23.86
C ASN A 108 6.95 0.60 22.62
N ILE A 109 7.09 -0.58 22.03
CA ILE A 109 6.20 -1.04 20.96
C ILE A 109 4.79 -1.17 21.53
N LYS A 110 3.83 -0.48 20.89
CA LYS A 110 2.42 -0.59 21.27
C LYS A 110 1.90 -1.99 20.97
N ASN A 111 1.48 -2.70 22.00
CA ASN A 111 0.69 -3.92 21.87
C ASN A 111 -0.79 -3.55 21.72
N PHE A 112 -1.52 -4.31 20.95
CA PHE A 112 -2.96 -4.18 20.75
C PHE A 112 -3.68 -5.30 21.47
N GLU A 113 -4.83 -5.01 22.05
CA GLU A 113 -5.65 -5.98 22.76
C GLU A 113 -6.89 -6.34 21.94
N TYR A 114 -7.01 -7.61 21.57
CA TYR A 114 -8.22 -8.06 20.91
C TYR A 114 -9.41 -8.08 21.90
N LYS A 115 -10.55 -7.61 21.45
CA LYS A 115 -11.82 -7.62 22.18
C LYS A 115 -12.99 -7.60 21.21
N ASP A 116 -14.21 -7.84 21.69
CA ASP A 116 -15.40 -7.75 20.87
C ASP A 116 -15.53 -6.38 20.22
N GLY A 117 -15.92 -6.37 18.94
CA GLY A 117 -16.01 -5.16 18.13
C GLY A 117 -14.66 -4.60 17.67
N PHE A 118 -13.55 -5.32 17.85
CA PHE A 118 -12.21 -4.86 17.48
C PHE A 118 -12.10 -4.44 16.01
N PHE A 119 -12.70 -5.19 15.10
CA PHE A 119 -12.55 -4.95 13.66
C PHE A 119 -13.14 -3.62 13.19
N ASP A 120 -14.18 -3.13 13.85
CA ASP A 120 -14.84 -1.85 13.52
C ASP A 120 -14.40 -0.71 14.44
N SER A 121 -13.31 -0.93 15.20
CA SER A 121 -12.86 0.01 16.22
C SER A 121 -11.76 0.96 15.73
N LYS A 122 -11.62 2.09 16.42
CA LYS A 122 -10.44 2.96 16.27
C LYS A 122 -9.12 2.22 16.54
N GLU A 123 -9.15 1.21 17.39
CA GLU A 123 -7.97 0.43 17.75
C GLU A 123 -7.47 -0.42 16.57
N MET A 124 -8.37 -0.93 15.73
CA MET A 124 -8.01 -1.58 14.47
C MET A 124 -7.34 -0.60 13.49
N HIS A 125 -7.87 0.62 13.37
CA HIS A 125 -7.23 1.66 12.57
C HIS A 125 -5.82 1.99 13.09
N ASP A 126 -5.67 2.19 14.41
CA ASP A 126 -4.37 2.48 15.04
C ASP A 126 -3.38 1.32 14.85
N LEU A 127 -3.86 0.07 14.85
CA LEU A 127 -3.07 -1.12 14.53
C LEU A 127 -2.53 -1.06 13.11
N LEU A 128 -3.38 -0.80 12.12
CA LEU A 128 -2.97 -0.71 10.71
C LEU A 128 -1.95 0.42 10.49
N VAL A 129 -2.17 1.58 11.12
CA VAL A 129 -1.20 2.69 11.10
C VAL A 129 0.13 2.28 11.71
N SER A 130 0.12 1.57 12.85
CA SER A 130 1.32 1.08 13.51
C SER A 130 2.05 0.05 12.66
N PHE A 131 1.31 -0.91 12.09
CA PHE A 131 1.85 -1.88 11.14
C PHE A 131 2.53 -1.20 9.95
N TYR A 132 1.87 -0.19 9.37
CA TYR A 132 2.44 0.56 8.25
C TYR A 132 3.74 1.29 8.63
N LYS A 133 3.82 1.81 9.86
CA LYS A 133 5.01 2.51 10.37
C LYS A 133 6.20 1.59 10.59
N TYR A 134 5.98 0.46 11.29
CA TYR A 134 7.04 -0.38 11.82
C TYR A 134 7.24 -1.69 11.06
N GLY A 135 6.29 -2.06 10.18
CA GLY A 135 6.32 -3.34 9.45
C GLY A 135 5.84 -4.54 10.27
N PHE A 136 5.53 -4.37 11.55
CA PHE A 136 4.97 -5.42 12.41
C PHE A 136 4.10 -4.83 13.53
N VAL A 137 3.24 -5.67 14.09
CA VAL A 137 2.45 -5.39 15.30
C VAL A 137 2.27 -6.66 16.13
N ILE A 138 2.01 -6.50 17.41
CA ILE A 138 1.70 -7.58 18.33
C ILE A 138 0.29 -7.38 18.85
N ILE A 139 -0.53 -8.42 18.73
CA ILE A 139 -1.92 -8.43 19.17
C ILE A 139 -2.06 -9.49 20.26
N LYS A 140 -2.54 -9.09 21.42
CA LYS A 140 -2.77 -9.97 22.56
C LYS A 140 -4.23 -10.39 22.67
N ASN A 141 -4.48 -11.43 23.44
CA ASN A 141 -5.82 -11.94 23.73
C ASN A 141 -6.63 -12.34 22.49
N ILE A 142 -5.95 -12.73 21.42
CA ILE A 142 -6.57 -13.33 20.26
C ILE A 142 -7.19 -14.68 20.68
N PRO A 143 -8.48 -14.97 20.33
CA PRO A 143 -9.08 -16.30 20.58
C PRO A 143 -8.24 -17.41 19.97
N THR A 144 -8.01 -18.48 20.74
CA THR A 144 -7.22 -19.65 20.31
C THR A 144 -8.06 -20.69 19.56
N GLU A 145 -9.19 -20.27 19.02
CA GLU A 145 -10.08 -21.09 18.19
C GLU A 145 -9.43 -21.42 16.85
N ASP A 146 -9.69 -22.63 16.36
CA ASP A 146 -9.28 -23.03 15.02
C ASP A 146 -9.78 -22.05 13.97
N ASN A 147 -8.92 -21.72 13.00
CA ASN A 147 -9.22 -20.79 11.90
C ASN A 147 -9.49 -19.32 12.29
N PHE A 148 -9.34 -18.92 13.55
CA PHE A 148 -9.52 -17.52 13.93
C PHE A 148 -8.55 -16.59 13.17
N ILE A 149 -7.34 -17.06 12.89
CA ILE A 149 -6.35 -16.33 12.08
C ILE A 149 -6.89 -15.98 10.68
N VAL A 150 -7.67 -16.89 10.05
CA VAL A 150 -8.30 -16.66 8.74
C VAL A 150 -9.39 -15.59 8.85
N LYS A 151 -10.22 -15.65 9.91
CA LYS A 151 -11.22 -14.62 10.20
C LYS A 151 -10.55 -13.25 10.38
N PHE A 152 -9.48 -13.18 11.15
CA PHE A 152 -8.73 -11.96 11.37
C PHE A 152 -8.13 -11.42 10.07
N ALA A 153 -7.50 -12.28 9.28
CA ALA A 153 -6.93 -11.88 7.98
C ALA A 153 -7.99 -11.32 7.03
N ASN A 154 -9.15 -11.97 6.94
CA ASN A 154 -10.26 -11.53 6.07
C ASN A 154 -10.90 -10.21 6.52
N SER A 155 -10.71 -9.76 7.76
CA SER A 155 -11.15 -8.43 8.20
C SER A 155 -10.25 -7.31 7.66
N ILE A 156 -9.05 -7.63 7.22
CA ILE A 156 -8.08 -6.68 6.62
C ILE A 156 -8.17 -6.74 5.10
N GLY A 157 -8.26 -7.95 4.55
CA GLY A 157 -8.30 -8.17 3.11
C GLY A 157 -8.36 -9.65 2.76
N SER A 158 -8.46 -9.97 1.47
CA SER A 158 -8.54 -11.36 1.02
C SER A 158 -7.28 -12.15 1.33
N VAL A 159 -7.46 -13.35 1.90
CA VAL A 159 -6.34 -14.26 2.17
C VAL A 159 -5.79 -14.82 0.86
N ARG A 160 -4.50 -14.71 0.68
CA ARG A 160 -3.81 -15.28 -0.48
C ARG A 160 -3.56 -16.77 -0.27
N ARG A 161 -4.22 -17.60 -1.05
CA ARG A 161 -3.97 -19.04 -1.06
C ARG A 161 -2.63 -19.35 -1.75
N THR A 162 -1.83 -20.22 -1.12
CA THR A 162 -0.54 -20.71 -1.65
C THR A 162 -0.61 -22.24 -1.84
N ASN A 163 0.50 -22.87 -2.23
CA ASN A 163 0.62 -24.34 -2.24
C ASN A 163 0.59 -24.95 -0.83
N PHE A 164 0.75 -24.14 0.24
CA PHE A 164 0.54 -24.58 1.62
C PHE A 164 -0.92 -24.40 2.10
N GLY A 165 -1.81 -23.88 1.25
CA GLY A 165 -3.19 -23.55 1.59
C GLY A 165 -3.38 -22.08 1.92
N GLU A 166 -4.47 -21.76 2.61
CA GLU A 166 -4.76 -20.42 3.14
C GLU A 166 -4.06 -20.18 4.48
N TYR A 167 -3.91 -21.24 5.25
CA TYR A 167 -3.12 -21.28 6.49
C TYR A 167 -2.52 -22.68 6.68
N PHE A 168 -1.57 -22.79 7.55
CA PHE A 168 -0.95 -24.07 7.94
C PHE A 168 -0.42 -24.00 9.38
N ASP A 169 -0.35 -25.15 10.02
CA ASP A 169 0.19 -25.27 11.38
C ASP A 169 1.72 -25.31 11.35
N VAL A 170 2.35 -24.48 12.17
CA VAL A 170 3.77 -24.54 12.44
C VAL A 170 3.98 -25.36 13.73
N LYS A 171 4.34 -26.62 13.55
CA LYS A 171 4.62 -27.56 14.66
C LYS A 171 5.63 -28.62 14.23
N SER A 172 6.41 -29.13 15.16
CA SER A 172 7.32 -30.24 14.89
C SER A 172 6.56 -31.48 14.45
N LYS A 173 7.06 -32.15 13.40
CA LYS A 173 6.49 -33.36 12.83
C LYS A 173 7.54 -34.47 12.76
N PRO A 174 7.16 -35.73 12.95
CA PRO A 174 7.98 -36.86 12.49
C PRO A 174 8.19 -36.72 10.97
N ASP A 175 9.38 -37.00 10.47
CA ASP A 175 9.72 -36.93 9.03
C ASP A 175 9.38 -35.56 8.38
N PRO A 176 9.95 -34.45 8.87
CA PRO A 176 9.64 -33.13 8.36
C PRO A 176 10.17 -32.96 6.92
N ASN A 177 9.37 -32.40 6.06
CA ASN A 177 9.72 -32.02 4.69
C ASN A 177 10.09 -30.55 4.55
N ASP A 178 10.10 -29.80 5.65
CA ASP A 178 10.47 -28.39 5.71
C ASP A 178 11.09 -28.10 7.10
N LEU A 179 12.07 -27.19 7.16
CA LEU A 179 12.71 -26.77 8.42
C LEU A 179 11.72 -26.14 9.40
N ALA A 180 10.64 -25.51 8.93
CA ALA A 180 9.59 -24.96 9.78
C ALA A 180 8.85 -26.04 10.61
N TYR A 181 8.98 -27.33 10.25
CA TYR A 181 8.41 -28.45 10.98
C TYR A 181 9.43 -29.19 11.87
N THR A 182 10.56 -28.58 12.13
CA THR A 182 11.61 -29.10 12.99
C THR A 182 11.72 -28.30 14.28
N SER A 183 12.55 -28.77 15.21
CA SER A 183 12.95 -28.01 16.41
C SER A 183 14.20 -27.16 16.20
N LEU A 184 14.70 -27.06 14.98
CA LEU A 184 15.90 -26.28 14.67
C LEU A 184 15.58 -24.79 14.62
N GLU A 185 16.56 -23.99 14.99
CA GLU A 185 16.47 -22.53 14.85
C GLU A 185 16.47 -22.13 13.37
N LEU A 186 15.59 -21.20 13.02
CA LEU A 186 15.57 -20.57 11.71
C LEU A 186 16.13 -19.14 11.83
N SER A 187 17.15 -18.86 11.04
CA SER A 187 17.67 -17.50 10.92
C SER A 187 16.61 -16.54 10.36
N PRO A 188 16.70 -15.22 10.66
CA PRO A 188 15.81 -14.23 10.07
C PRO A 188 15.76 -14.33 8.53
N HIS A 189 14.56 -14.43 7.99
CA HIS A 189 14.32 -14.62 6.56
C HIS A 189 12.97 -13.99 6.17
N THR A 190 12.75 -13.88 4.87
CA THR A 190 11.43 -13.58 4.30
C THR A 190 10.89 -14.83 3.63
N ASP A 191 9.60 -15.11 3.83
CA ASP A 191 8.98 -16.27 3.22
C ASP A 191 8.73 -16.09 1.73
N ASN A 192 9.03 -17.13 0.97
CA ASN A 192 8.74 -17.24 -0.47
C ASN A 192 9.17 -16.01 -1.32
N PRO A 193 10.40 -15.50 -1.19
CA PRO A 193 10.84 -14.31 -1.94
C PRO A 193 10.91 -14.55 -3.46
N TYR A 194 10.93 -15.81 -3.89
CA TYR A 194 10.93 -16.25 -5.30
C TYR A 194 9.57 -16.15 -5.98
N ARG A 195 8.50 -15.80 -5.27
CA ARG A 195 7.16 -15.65 -5.85
C ARG A 195 6.97 -14.29 -6.48
N ASN A 196 6.20 -14.23 -7.55
CA ASN A 196 5.79 -12.98 -8.19
C ASN A 196 4.23 -12.90 -8.26
N PRO A 197 3.60 -11.95 -7.59
CA PRO A 197 4.17 -11.06 -6.57
C PRO A 197 4.55 -11.83 -5.30
N VAL A 198 5.49 -11.30 -4.54
CA VAL A 198 5.86 -11.85 -3.23
C VAL A 198 4.66 -11.80 -2.25
N PRO A 199 4.58 -12.70 -1.26
CA PRO A 199 3.61 -12.57 -0.17
C PRO A 199 3.80 -11.23 0.55
N CYS A 200 2.69 -10.55 0.89
CA CYS A 200 2.77 -9.21 1.47
C CYS A 200 2.83 -9.24 3.00
N ILE A 201 1.77 -9.73 3.63
CA ILE A 201 1.60 -9.74 5.09
C ILE A 201 1.51 -11.18 5.56
N GLN A 202 2.29 -11.50 6.59
CA GLN A 202 2.23 -12.79 7.27
C GLN A 202 1.62 -12.59 8.67
N LEU A 203 0.70 -13.48 9.04
CA LEU A 203 0.15 -13.55 10.38
C LEU A 203 0.66 -14.83 11.04
N LEU A 204 1.19 -14.70 12.25
CA LEU A 204 1.58 -15.83 13.09
C LEU A 204 0.71 -15.82 14.33
N HIS A 205 -0.09 -16.87 14.53
CA HIS A 205 -1.01 -17.01 15.65
C HIS A 205 -0.51 -18.09 16.61
N CYS A 206 -0.20 -17.70 17.82
CA CYS A 206 0.20 -18.62 18.87
C CYS A 206 -1.06 -19.22 19.53
N ILE A 207 -1.38 -20.47 19.21
CA ILE A 207 -2.50 -21.21 19.79
C ILE A 207 -2.08 -21.92 21.08
N VAL A 208 -0.87 -22.49 21.07
CA VAL A 208 -0.31 -23.22 22.22
C VAL A 208 1.13 -22.77 22.44
N SER A 209 1.50 -22.51 23.69
CA SER A 209 2.88 -22.14 24.10
C SER A 209 3.23 -22.86 25.40
N GLU A 210 3.55 -24.15 25.30
CA GLU A 210 3.86 -25.00 26.45
C GLU A 210 5.36 -25.34 26.59
N VAL A 211 6.18 -24.75 25.70
CA VAL A 211 7.62 -25.04 25.65
C VAL A 211 8.44 -23.91 26.27
N THR A 212 9.62 -24.23 26.77
CA THR A 212 10.61 -23.23 27.14
C THR A 212 11.48 -22.89 25.95
N GLY A 213 11.60 -21.60 25.59
CA GLY A 213 12.29 -21.14 24.41
C GLY A 213 11.34 -20.86 23.23
N GLY A 214 11.80 -21.04 21.99
CA GLY A 214 11.01 -20.80 20.78
C GLY A 214 10.65 -19.32 20.57
N LEU A 215 11.52 -18.41 20.98
CA LEU A 215 11.31 -16.97 20.78
C LEU A 215 11.41 -16.62 19.30
N SER A 216 10.47 -15.81 18.83
CA SER A 216 10.51 -15.22 17.48
C SER A 216 11.35 -13.95 17.50
N THR A 217 12.29 -13.85 16.58
CA THR A 217 13.09 -12.65 16.36
C THR A 217 12.58 -11.91 15.13
N LEU A 218 12.61 -10.59 15.19
CA LEU A 218 12.24 -9.71 14.07
C LEU A 218 13.43 -8.83 13.71
N VAL A 219 13.61 -8.58 12.42
CA VAL A 219 14.67 -7.72 11.89
C VAL A 219 14.06 -6.75 10.90
N ASP A 220 14.38 -5.46 11.03
CA ASP A 220 13.94 -4.46 10.06
C ASP A 220 14.80 -4.54 8.78
N GLY A 221 14.23 -5.08 7.72
CA GLY A 221 14.89 -5.22 6.43
C GLY A 221 15.34 -3.89 5.82
N PHE A 222 14.64 -2.78 6.08
CA PHE A 222 15.06 -1.46 5.61
C PHE A 222 16.33 -0.99 6.31
N THR A 223 16.42 -1.17 7.63
CA THR A 223 17.63 -0.85 8.39
C THR A 223 18.82 -1.69 7.92
N VAL A 224 18.64 -3.01 7.79
CA VAL A 224 19.70 -3.92 7.29
C VAL A 224 20.17 -3.52 5.89
N THR A 225 19.24 -3.21 4.99
CA THR A 225 19.55 -2.81 3.63
C THR A 225 20.36 -1.51 3.58
N GLU A 226 20.00 -0.51 4.41
CA GLU A 226 20.75 0.73 4.49
C GLU A 226 22.12 0.55 5.13
N ASP A 227 22.23 -0.29 6.15
CA ASP A 227 23.51 -0.57 6.78
C ASP A 227 24.44 -1.31 5.81
N LEU A 228 23.93 -2.26 5.04
CA LEU A 228 24.70 -2.90 3.97
C LEU A 228 25.18 -1.88 2.94
N LYS A 229 24.30 -0.96 2.52
CA LYS A 229 24.66 0.09 1.55
C LYS A 229 25.77 1.02 2.07
N LYS A 230 25.75 1.34 3.37
CA LYS A 230 26.79 2.16 4.01
C LYS A 230 28.10 1.40 4.18
N GLN A 231 28.03 0.12 4.57
CA GLN A 231 29.22 -0.69 4.85
C GLN A 231 29.89 -1.21 3.59
N ASN A 232 29.10 -1.60 2.58
CA ASN A 232 29.62 -2.16 1.32
C ASN A 232 28.65 -1.89 0.16
N LEU A 233 28.91 -0.82 -0.56
CA LEU A 233 28.08 -0.39 -1.69
C LEU A 233 28.09 -1.41 -2.84
N ASP A 234 29.18 -2.13 -3.04
CA ASP A 234 29.28 -3.10 -4.14
C ASP A 234 28.43 -4.34 -3.84
N PHE A 235 28.44 -4.82 -2.61
CA PHE A 235 27.53 -5.92 -2.20
C PHE A 235 26.08 -5.49 -2.29
N TYR A 236 25.77 -4.25 -1.86
CA TYR A 236 24.42 -3.71 -2.00
C TYR A 236 23.97 -3.70 -3.47
N LYS A 237 24.81 -3.24 -4.40
CA LYS A 237 24.50 -3.24 -5.83
C LYS A 237 24.26 -4.65 -6.36
N ILE A 238 25.18 -5.59 -6.08
CA ILE A 238 25.05 -6.98 -6.52
C ILE A 238 23.72 -7.60 -6.07
N LEU A 239 23.28 -7.32 -4.84
CA LEU A 239 22.03 -7.87 -4.29
C LEU A 239 20.77 -7.11 -4.74
N SER A 240 20.90 -5.92 -5.31
CA SER A 240 19.76 -5.10 -5.76
C SER A 240 19.58 -5.11 -7.29
N GLU A 241 20.59 -5.51 -8.05
CA GLU A 241 20.60 -5.55 -9.50
C GLU A 241 20.49 -7.03 -9.96
N VAL A 242 19.24 -7.52 -10.10
CA VAL A 242 18.97 -8.87 -10.64
C VAL A 242 18.36 -8.74 -12.02
#